data_faaf6ba7e599d98262bd09118cfeb07c
#
_entry.id   faaf6ba7e599d98262bd09118cfeb07c
#
_cell.length_a   1.000
_cell.length_b   1.000
_cell.length_c   1.000
_cell.angle_alpha   90.00
_cell.angle_beta   90.00
_cell.angle_gamma   90.00
#
_symmetry.space_group_name_H-M   'P 1'
#
loop_
_entity.id
_entity.type
_entity.pdbx_description
1 polymer ?
#
loop_
_entity_poly.entity_id
_entity_poly.type
_entity_poly.pdbx_seq_one_letter_code
_entity_poly.pdbx_strand_id
1 'polypeptide(L)'
;MTINVDDIETEIRQAKNQIRSAGGDLKQGFAALDSLIDEQVAEIEQIVADGGSPIPVTSLAELDTQDEAFHDLVRRRGCVIVRNVFSEDRVNGWNDTLMSYVRNNGYFEKQAEKAGMDKYFSELASGKPQIFGLYWSRPQMEARTSQELATVRSWLNHLWKFNSQNGAEFDPDLECLYADRLRQREPGDKTLGLSPHVDGGSVERWIDPGYRNVYRHVFCGDIGAYDPFDAAYRTTSQEIPSPAVCSMFRTYQGWTALSRQGPGDGTLNLVPISRAMGWMLLRALQDDITDELSLIHI
;
A
#
# COMPACT_ATOMS: atom_id res chain seq x y z
N MET A 1 18.59 -11.49 -11.74
CA MET A 1 18.26 -12.90 -11.47
C MET A 1 16.92 -13.15 -12.13
N THR A 2 16.80 -14.14 -12.98
CA THR A 2 15.52 -14.44 -13.64
C THR A 2 14.84 -15.49 -12.77
N ILE A 3 13.68 -15.15 -12.20
CA ILE A 3 12.87 -16.09 -11.41
C ILE A 3 12.21 -17.06 -12.38
N ASN A 4 12.29 -18.34 -12.07
CA ASN A 4 11.55 -19.37 -12.81
C ASN A 4 10.09 -19.38 -12.35
N VAL A 5 9.23 -18.64 -13.05
CA VAL A 5 7.81 -18.54 -12.71
C VAL A 5 7.08 -19.87 -12.86
N ASP A 6 7.60 -20.78 -13.71
CA ASP A 6 7.01 -22.11 -13.93
C ASP A 6 7.32 -23.08 -12.79
N ASP A 7 8.28 -22.74 -11.90
CA ASP A 7 8.62 -23.53 -10.71
C ASP A 7 8.80 -22.63 -9.48
N ILE A 8 7.79 -21.82 -9.20
CA ILE A 8 7.83 -20.83 -8.12
C ILE A 8 7.98 -21.47 -6.73
N GLU A 9 7.48 -22.70 -6.53
CA GLU A 9 7.61 -23.43 -5.27
C GLU A 9 9.08 -23.75 -4.95
N THR A 10 9.84 -24.15 -5.94
CA THR A 10 11.29 -24.39 -5.78
C THR A 10 12.04 -23.08 -5.50
N GLU A 11 11.69 -21.99 -6.17
CA GLU A 11 12.28 -20.67 -5.91
C GLU A 11 11.99 -20.19 -4.47
N ILE A 12 10.76 -20.36 -3.99
CA ILE A 12 10.38 -20.03 -2.61
C ILE A 12 11.20 -20.86 -1.60
N ARG A 13 11.26 -22.18 -1.79
CA ARG A 13 12.04 -23.10 -0.93
C ARG A 13 13.51 -22.70 -0.87
N GLN A 14 14.12 -22.43 -2.02
CA GLN A 14 15.52 -22.02 -2.09
C GLN A 14 15.76 -20.68 -1.38
N ALA A 15 14.89 -19.70 -1.60
CA ALA A 15 14.99 -18.40 -0.95
C ALA A 15 14.90 -18.51 0.58
N LYS A 16 13.93 -19.28 1.10
CA LYS A 16 13.79 -19.52 2.54
C LYS A 16 15.04 -20.18 3.13
N ASN A 17 15.56 -21.21 2.47
CA ASN A 17 16.76 -21.90 2.92
C ASN A 17 18.00 -20.97 2.93
N GLN A 18 18.14 -20.11 1.94
CA GLN A 18 19.21 -19.12 1.92
C GLN A 18 19.11 -18.12 3.06
N ILE A 19 17.88 -17.62 3.36
CA ILE A 19 17.67 -16.66 4.47
C ILE A 19 17.95 -17.33 5.82
N ARG A 20 17.41 -18.54 6.05
CA ARG A 20 17.68 -19.30 7.27
C ARG A 20 19.17 -19.61 7.48
N SER A 21 19.89 -19.87 6.39
CA SER A 21 21.32 -20.17 6.43
C SER A 21 22.21 -18.93 6.63
N ALA A 22 21.67 -17.73 6.46
CA ALA A 22 22.41 -16.48 6.64
C ALA A 22 22.71 -16.12 8.13
N GLY A 23 22.18 -16.90 9.08
CA GLY A 23 22.61 -16.83 10.49
C GLY A 23 21.86 -15.82 11.35
N GLY A 24 20.74 -15.26 10.90
CA GLY A 24 19.86 -14.42 11.74
C GLY A 24 19.01 -15.26 12.70
N ASP A 25 18.68 -14.72 13.89
CA ASP A 25 17.71 -15.33 14.80
C ASP A 25 16.28 -14.98 14.38
N LEU A 26 15.79 -15.71 13.37
CA LEU A 26 14.46 -15.46 12.78
C LEU A 26 13.33 -15.78 13.77
N LYS A 27 13.53 -16.70 14.72
CA LYS A 27 12.53 -17.05 15.74
C LYS A 27 12.39 -15.93 16.76
N GLN A 28 13.52 -15.45 17.27
CA GLN A 28 13.51 -14.32 18.20
C GLN A 28 12.98 -13.05 17.52
N GLY A 29 13.40 -12.79 16.28
CA GLY A 29 12.89 -11.67 15.49
C GLY A 29 11.39 -11.74 15.27
N PHE A 30 10.86 -12.93 14.96
CA PHE A 30 9.42 -13.13 14.81
C PHE A 30 8.69 -12.87 16.13
N ALA A 31 9.15 -13.46 17.25
CA ALA A 31 8.53 -13.26 18.56
C ALA A 31 8.53 -11.77 18.97
N ALA A 32 9.60 -11.03 18.69
CA ALA A 32 9.68 -9.61 18.99
C ALA A 32 8.68 -8.78 18.14
N LEU A 33 8.51 -9.11 16.85
CA LEU A 33 7.50 -8.46 16.01
C LEU A 33 6.08 -8.83 16.40
N ASP A 34 5.84 -10.09 16.76
CA ASP A 34 4.54 -10.60 17.20
C ASP A 34 4.08 -9.83 18.45
N SER A 35 4.94 -9.74 19.45
CA SER A 35 4.68 -8.95 20.66
C SER A 35 4.41 -7.48 20.37
N LEU A 36 5.19 -6.86 19.48
CA LEU A 36 5.00 -5.45 19.08
C LEU A 36 3.65 -5.25 18.37
N ILE A 37 3.24 -6.20 17.53
CA ILE A 37 1.95 -6.14 16.84
C ILE A 37 0.81 -6.28 17.84
N ASP A 38 0.89 -7.23 18.78
CA ASP A 38 -0.10 -7.41 19.83
C ASP A 38 -0.28 -6.14 20.68
N GLU A 39 0.83 -5.48 21.06
CA GLU A 39 0.78 -4.21 21.78
C GLU A 39 0.06 -3.12 20.94
N GLN A 40 0.35 -3.02 19.64
CA GLN A 40 -0.29 -2.04 18.77
C GLN A 40 -1.76 -2.37 18.50
N VAL A 41 -2.12 -3.66 18.40
CA VAL A 41 -3.52 -4.09 18.29
C VAL A 41 -4.30 -3.69 19.54
N ALA A 42 -3.78 -3.98 20.73
CA ALA A 42 -4.41 -3.63 22.00
C ALA A 42 -4.62 -2.09 22.12
N GLU A 43 -3.63 -1.30 21.71
CA GLU A 43 -3.75 0.16 21.67
C GLU A 43 -4.85 0.61 20.67
N ILE A 44 -4.90 0.03 19.48
CA ILE A 44 -5.91 0.32 18.48
C ILE A 44 -7.31 -0.02 18.99
N GLU A 45 -7.47 -1.18 19.61
CA GLU A 45 -8.74 -1.61 20.21
C GLU A 45 -9.18 -0.65 21.32
N GLN A 46 -8.27 -0.18 22.15
CA GLN A 46 -8.59 0.80 23.18
C GLN A 46 -9.03 2.13 22.58
N ILE A 47 -8.31 2.65 21.57
CA ILE A 47 -8.69 3.89 20.85
C ILE A 47 -10.10 3.77 20.26
N VAL A 48 -10.44 2.63 19.65
CA VAL A 48 -11.75 2.37 19.07
C VAL A 48 -12.82 2.25 20.15
N ALA A 49 -12.53 1.57 21.26
CA ALA A 49 -13.45 1.45 22.40
C ALA A 49 -13.78 2.81 23.02
N ASP A 50 -12.83 3.74 23.04
CA ASP A 50 -13.01 5.11 23.51
C ASP A 50 -13.70 6.02 22.45
N GLY A 51 -14.11 5.47 21.30
CA GLY A 51 -14.78 6.19 20.22
C GLY A 51 -13.85 7.02 19.33
N GLY A 52 -12.53 6.80 19.42
CA GLY A 52 -11.52 7.44 18.60
C GLY A 52 -11.27 6.73 17.27
N SER A 53 -10.38 7.31 16.44
CA SER A 53 -9.88 6.71 15.21
C SER A 53 -8.40 6.35 15.38
N PRO A 54 -8.01 5.12 15.08
CA PRO A 54 -6.60 4.74 15.12
C PRO A 54 -5.78 5.30 13.94
N ILE A 55 -6.46 5.81 12.90
CA ILE A 55 -5.81 6.45 11.75
C ILE A 55 -5.63 7.93 12.06
N PRO A 56 -4.38 8.47 12.01
CA PRO A 56 -4.13 9.89 12.19
C PRO A 56 -4.90 10.74 11.18
N VAL A 57 -5.40 11.88 11.63
CA VAL A 57 -6.16 12.81 10.78
C VAL A 57 -5.54 14.19 10.89
N THR A 58 -5.33 14.83 9.76
CA THR A 58 -4.93 16.23 9.64
C THR A 58 -5.68 16.91 8.50
N SER A 59 -5.43 18.18 8.24
CA SER A 59 -5.93 18.91 7.09
C SER A 59 -4.80 19.51 6.27
N LEU A 60 -5.07 19.86 5.00
CA LEU A 60 -4.08 20.54 4.16
C LEU A 60 -3.50 21.80 4.82
N ALA A 61 -4.35 22.56 5.51
CA ALA A 61 -3.93 23.80 6.16
C ALA A 61 -3.04 23.58 7.40
N GLU A 62 -3.04 22.39 7.96
CA GLU A 62 -2.30 22.06 9.18
C GLU A 62 -0.99 21.28 8.92
N LEU A 63 -0.72 20.87 7.67
CA LEU A 63 0.43 20.01 7.36
C LEU A 63 1.75 20.60 7.86
N ASP A 64 1.99 21.90 7.60
CA ASP A 64 3.24 22.57 7.95
C ASP A 64 3.36 22.87 9.45
N THR A 65 2.29 22.67 10.23
CA THR A 65 2.26 22.92 11.67
C THR A 65 2.25 21.66 12.52
N GLN A 66 2.26 20.49 11.86
CA GLN A 66 2.33 19.20 12.56
C GLN A 66 3.69 19.03 13.22
N ASP A 67 3.67 18.57 14.47
CA ASP A 67 4.87 18.30 15.25
C ASP A 67 5.46 16.91 14.98
N GLU A 68 6.66 16.66 15.52
CA GLU A 68 7.34 15.39 15.34
C GLU A 68 6.55 14.21 15.97
N ALA A 69 5.78 14.46 17.03
CA ALA A 69 4.95 13.42 17.63
C ALA A 69 3.84 12.94 16.67
N PHE A 70 3.26 13.86 15.90
CA PHE A 70 2.29 13.50 14.84
C PHE A 70 2.97 12.78 13.67
N HIS A 71 4.16 13.23 13.25
CA HIS A 71 4.94 12.54 12.22
C HIS A 71 5.28 11.11 12.64
N ASP A 72 5.71 10.90 13.86
CA ASP A 72 5.99 9.57 14.41
C ASP A 72 4.72 8.70 14.48
N LEU A 73 3.58 9.28 14.83
CA LEU A 73 2.32 8.57 14.81
C LEU A 73 1.95 8.12 13.39
N VAL A 74 2.12 8.99 12.38
CA VAL A 74 1.89 8.62 10.97
C VAL A 74 2.84 7.52 10.52
N ARG A 75 4.14 7.61 10.84
CA ARG A 75 5.12 6.53 10.57
C ARG A 75 4.73 5.22 11.24
N ARG A 76 4.32 5.27 12.50
CA ARG A 76 3.91 4.10 13.27
C ARG A 76 2.66 3.43 12.70
N ARG A 77 1.66 4.23 12.30
CA ARG A 77 0.41 3.75 11.70
C ARG A 77 0.55 3.38 10.22
N GLY A 78 1.51 3.96 9.50
CA GLY A 78 1.73 3.72 8.08
C GLY A 78 0.66 4.32 7.18
N CYS A 79 -0.24 5.14 7.71
CA CYS A 79 -1.34 5.76 6.99
C CYS A 79 -1.79 7.06 7.67
N VAL A 80 -2.44 7.93 6.89
CA VAL A 80 -3.00 9.20 7.38
C VAL A 80 -4.18 9.63 6.52
N ILE A 81 -5.15 10.31 7.10
CA ILE A 81 -6.22 11.00 6.38
C ILE A 81 -5.90 12.49 6.37
N VAL A 82 -5.77 13.06 5.17
CA VAL A 82 -5.62 14.50 4.97
C VAL A 82 -6.94 15.08 4.49
N ARG A 83 -7.56 15.92 5.31
CA ARG A 83 -8.86 16.54 5.01
C ARG A 83 -8.69 17.87 4.28
N ASN A 84 -9.76 18.28 3.60
CA ASN A 84 -9.88 19.60 2.97
C ASN A 84 -8.76 19.89 1.96
N VAL A 85 -8.27 18.86 1.26
CA VAL A 85 -7.29 19.03 0.17
C VAL A 85 -7.95 19.80 -0.98
N PHE A 86 -9.21 19.50 -1.26
CA PHE A 86 -10.03 20.20 -2.27
C PHE A 86 -11.34 20.68 -1.64
N SER A 87 -11.93 21.72 -2.23
CA SER A 87 -13.28 22.15 -1.86
C SER A 87 -14.31 21.10 -2.28
N GLU A 88 -15.40 21.00 -1.51
CA GLU A 88 -16.50 20.06 -1.77
C GLU A 88 -17.11 20.29 -3.14
N ASP A 89 -17.32 21.55 -3.54
CA ASP A 89 -17.85 21.89 -4.86
C ASP A 89 -16.97 21.40 -6.02
N ARG A 90 -15.64 21.52 -5.86
CA ARG A 90 -14.69 21.04 -6.88
C ARG A 90 -14.74 19.52 -7.02
N VAL A 91 -14.77 18.82 -5.90
CA VAL A 91 -14.85 17.35 -5.86
C VAL A 91 -16.18 16.85 -6.43
N ASN A 92 -17.30 17.47 -6.05
CA ASN A 92 -18.62 17.13 -6.59
C ASN A 92 -18.67 17.35 -8.12
N GLY A 93 -18.12 18.46 -8.62
CA GLY A 93 -18.02 18.71 -10.06
C GLY A 93 -17.20 17.67 -10.81
N TRP A 94 -16.11 17.20 -10.23
CA TRP A 94 -15.32 16.10 -10.78
C TRP A 94 -16.09 14.77 -10.81
N ASN A 95 -16.76 14.44 -9.70
CA ASN A 95 -17.58 13.23 -9.61
C ASN A 95 -18.69 13.23 -10.66
N ASP A 96 -19.42 14.35 -10.79
CA ASP A 96 -20.49 14.49 -11.77
C ASP A 96 -19.99 14.34 -13.22
N THR A 97 -18.82 14.92 -13.51
CA THR A 97 -18.18 14.80 -14.83
C THR A 97 -17.81 13.37 -15.15
N LEU A 98 -17.16 12.67 -14.21
CA LEU A 98 -16.75 11.28 -14.37
C LEU A 98 -17.96 10.35 -14.52
N MET A 99 -18.97 10.49 -13.67
CA MET A 99 -20.15 9.65 -13.70
C MET A 99 -21.00 9.93 -14.96
N SER A 100 -21.04 11.16 -15.43
CA SER A 100 -21.70 11.50 -16.70
C SER A 100 -20.97 10.87 -17.88
N TYR A 101 -19.63 10.88 -17.88
CA TYR A 101 -18.85 10.20 -18.91
C TYR A 101 -19.14 8.70 -18.92
N VAL A 102 -19.14 8.05 -17.76
CA VAL A 102 -19.43 6.61 -17.64
C VAL A 102 -20.81 6.27 -18.22
N ARG A 103 -21.85 7.05 -17.83
CA ARG A 103 -23.22 6.83 -18.32
C ARG A 103 -23.36 7.09 -19.83
N ASN A 104 -22.85 8.23 -20.29
CA ASN A 104 -23.08 8.70 -21.68
C ASN A 104 -22.30 7.92 -22.74
N ASN A 105 -21.26 7.20 -22.33
CA ASN A 105 -20.41 6.43 -23.24
C ASN A 105 -20.65 4.92 -23.22
N GLY A 106 -21.71 4.45 -22.55
CA GLY A 106 -22.01 3.02 -22.46
C GLY A 106 -20.83 2.22 -21.87
N TYR A 107 -20.22 2.73 -20.79
CA TYR A 107 -18.99 2.14 -20.24
C TYR A 107 -19.22 0.69 -19.78
N PHE A 108 -20.33 0.42 -19.11
CA PHE A 108 -20.64 -0.91 -18.58
C PHE A 108 -20.93 -1.92 -19.68
N GLU A 109 -21.67 -1.52 -20.71
CA GLU A 109 -21.98 -2.33 -21.86
C GLU A 109 -20.70 -2.75 -22.61
N LYS A 110 -19.80 -1.79 -22.82
CA LYS A 110 -18.49 -2.07 -23.45
C LYS A 110 -17.56 -2.94 -22.59
N GLN A 111 -17.65 -2.85 -21.27
CA GLN A 111 -16.87 -3.72 -20.38
C GLN A 111 -17.40 -5.15 -20.35
N ALA A 112 -18.72 -5.34 -20.43
CA ALA A 112 -19.33 -6.68 -20.48
C ALA A 112 -18.88 -7.49 -21.71
N GLU A 113 -18.45 -6.82 -22.80
CA GLU A 113 -17.94 -7.44 -24.02
C GLU A 113 -16.46 -7.86 -23.93
N LYS A 114 -15.71 -7.40 -22.91
CA LYS A 114 -14.30 -7.71 -22.75
C LYS A 114 -14.10 -9.01 -21.98
N ALA A 115 -13.30 -9.91 -22.54
CA ALA A 115 -12.80 -11.09 -21.84
C ALA A 115 -11.46 -10.79 -21.17
N GLY A 116 -11.22 -11.30 -19.96
CA GLY A 116 -9.92 -11.18 -19.30
C GLY A 116 -9.99 -10.83 -17.82
N MET A 117 -8.96 -10.18 -17.27
CA MET A 117 -8.85 -9.82 -15.84
C MET A 117 -10.04 -9.00 -15.33
N ASP A 118 -10.73 -8.27 -16.19
CA ASP A 118 -11.96 -7.56 -15.85
C ASP A 118 -13.10 -8.53 -15.46
N LYS A 119 -13.03 -9.80 -15.85
CA LYS A 119 -14.00 -10.83 -15.43
C LYS A 119 -13.93 -11.12 -13.92
N TYR A 120 -12.75 -11.04 -13.34
CA TYR A 120 -12.56 -11.20 -11.89
C TYR A 120 -13.35 -10.15 -11.08
N PHE A 121 -13.52 -8.95 -11.65
CA PHE A 121 -14.29 -7.86 -11.05
C PHE A 121 -15.78 -7.84 -11.48
N SER A 122 -16.23 -8.77 -12.33
CA SER A 122 -17.61 -8.84 -12.82
C SER A 122 -18.53 -9.77 -11.99
N GLU A 123 -17.99 -10.51 -11.03
CA GLU A 123 -18.76 -11.44 -10.17
C GLU A 123 -19.39 -10.75 -8.94
N LEU A 124 -19.59 -9.44 -9.03
CA LEU A 124 -20.24 -8.66 -7.99
C LEU A 124 -21.75 -8.73 -8.10
N ALA A 125 -22.45 -8.59 -6.97
CA ALA A 125 -23.91 -8.59 -6.92
C ALA A 125 -24.54 -7.54 -7.84
N SER A 126 -23.86 -6.39 -8.01
CA SER A 126 -24.27 -5.32 -8.93
C SER A 126 -24.02 -5.63 -10.40
N GLY A 127 -23.17 -6.62 -10.72
CA GLY A 127 -22.70 -6.90 -12.09
C GLY A 127 -21.84 -5.77 -12.71
N LYS A 128 -21.38 -4.80 -11.88
CA LYS A 128 -20.59 -3.66 -12.34
C LYS A 128 -19.15 -3.76 -11.83
N PRO A 129 -18.15 -3.38 -12.65
CA PRO A 129 -16.77 -3.34 -12.19
C PRO A 129 -16.59 -2.27 -11.11
N GLN A 130 -15.84 -2.59 -10.05
CA GLN A 130 -15.49 -1.60 -9.02
C GLN A 130 -14.30 -0.73 -9.40
N ILE A 131 -13.52 -1.12 -10.38
CA ILE A 131 -12.36 -0.40 -10.88
C ILE A 131 -12.59 -0.09 -12.36
N PHE A 132 -12.52 1.18 -12.70
CA PHE A 132 -12.74 1.66 -14.05
C PHE A 132 -11.40 1.90 -14.75
N GLY A 133 -11.26 1.43 -15.98
CA GLY A 133 -10.12 1.69 -16.84
C GLY A 133 -10.11 3.11 -17.42
N LEU A 134 -10.32 4.10 -16.56
CA LEU A 134 -10.29 5.52 -16.88
C LEU A 134 -9.08 6.15 -16.16
N TYR A 135 -8.14 6.73 -16.93
CA TYR A 135 -6.86 7.20 -16.43
C TYR A 135 -6.56 8.66 -16.76
N TRP A 136 -7.15 9.20 -17.83
CA TRP A 136 -6.75 10.45 -18.45
C TRP A 136 -7.92 11.44 -18.60
N SER A 137 -8.96 11.30 -17.78
CA SER A 137 -10.03 12.28 -17.74
C SER A 137 -9.52 13.64 -17.26
N ARG A 138 -10.20 14.71 -17.64
CA ARG A 138 -9.87 16.05 -17.18
C ARG A 138 -9.89 16.16 -15.64
N PRO A 139 -10.91 15.66 -14.92
CA PRO A 139 -10.89 15.65 -13.44
C PRO A 139 -9.67 14.94 -12.84
N GLN A 140 -9.28 13.78 -13.38
CA GLN A 140 -8.11 13.05 -12.90
C GLN A 140 -6.82 13.85 -13.13
N MET A 141 -6.67 14.48 -14.30
CA MET A 141 -5.51 15.31 -14.57
C MET A 141 -5.46 16.55 -13.68
N GLU A 142 -6.59 17.24 -13.50
CA GLU A 142 -6.68 18.40 -12.60
C GLU A 142 -6.35 18.06 -11.15
N ALA A 143 -6.85 16.93 -10.63
CA ALA A 143 -6.52 16.48 -9.30
C ALA A 143 -5.05 16.09 -9.17
N ARG A 144 -4.57 15.24 -10.06
CA ARG A 144 -3.22 14.68 -10.04
C ARG A 144 -2.12 15.74 -10.10
N THR A 145 -2.31 16.77 -10.92
CA THR A 145 -1.34 17.83 -11.12
C THR A 145 -1.60 19.10 -10.28
N SER A 146 -2.51 19.01 -9.32
CA SER A 146 -2.83 20.15 -8.45
C SER A 146 -1.71 20.45 -7.45
N GLN A 147 -1.56 21.72 -7.12
CA GLN A 147 -0.59 22.15 -6.10
C GLN A 147 -0.94 21.60 -4.71
N GLU A 148 -2.23 21.47 -4.43
CA GLU A 148 -2.72 20.94 -3.16
C GLU A 148 -2.25 19.48 -2.94
N LEU A 149 -2.38 18.62 -3.94
CA LEU A 149 -1.85 17.24 -3.84
C LEU A 149 -0.32 17.20 -3.91
N ALA A 150 0.33 18.11 -4.62
CA ALA A 150 1.78 18.23 -4.61
C ALA A 150 2.29 18.52 -3.19
N THR A 151 1.66 19.46 -2.48
CA THR A 151 1.97 19.76 -1.07
C THR A 151 1.80 18.54 -0.18
N VAL A 152 0.69 17.81 -0.31
CA VAL A 152 0.46 16.59 0.48
C VAL A 152 1.53 15.53 0.19
N ARG A 153 1.89 15.31 -1.07
CA ARG A 153 2.89 14.30 -1.46
C ARG A 153 4.28 14.66 -0.99
N SER A 154 4.69 15.93 -1.11
CA SER A 154 5.98 16.40 -0.59
C SER A 154 6.04 16.21 0.94
N TRP A 155 4.99 16.63 1.67
CA TRP A 155 4.91 16.42 3.11
C TRP A 155 5.04 14.93 3.49
N LEU A 156 4.31 14.04 2.80
CA LEU A 156 4.40 12.59 3.01
C LEU A 156 5.80 12.05 2.70
N ASN A 157 6.43 12.52 1.63
CA ASN A 157 7.77 12.09 1.25
C ASN A 157 8.82 12.47 2.29
N HIS A 158 8.68 13.62 2.95
CA HIS A 158 9.58 14.05 4.03
C HIS A 158 9.46 13.22 5.31
N LEU A 159 8.42 12.39 5.45
CA LEU A 159 8.34 11.43 6.56
C LEU A 159 9.32 10.25 6.40
N TRP A 160 9.89 10.06 5.21
CA TRP A 160 10.88 9.01 4.95
C TRP A 160 12.29 9.45 5.34
N LYS A 161 13.12 8.49 5.70
CA LYS A 161 14.57 8.65 5.71
C LYS A 161 15.06 8.53 4.26
N PHE A 162 15.00 9.62 3.52
CA PHE A 162 15.36 9.66 2.10
C PHE A 162 16.86 9.81 1.83
N ASN A 163 17.68 9.98 2.89
CA ASN A 163 19.14 9.97 2.81
C ASN A 163 19.70 8.71 3.46
N SER A 164 20.65 8.06 2.80
CA SER A 164 21.40 6.93 3.30
C SER A 164 22.90 7.24 3.33
N GLN A 165 23.69 6.25 3.72
CA GLN A 165 25.16 6.31 3.61
C GLN A 165 25.65 6.48 2.17
N ASN A 166 24.83 6.20 1.17
CA ASN A 166 25.16 6.32 -0.26
C ASN A 166 24.76 7.69 -0.85
N GLY A 167 24.19 8.59 -0.03
CA GLY A 167 23.63 9.86 -0.44
C GLY A 167 22.10 9.86 -0.46
N ALA A 168 21.49 10.75 -1.27
CA ALA A 168 20.05 10.80 -1.41
C ALA A 168 19.53 9.60 -2.20
N GLU A 169 18.61 8.85 -1.62
CA GLU A 169 17.92 7.72 -2.28
C GLU A 169 16.84 8.25 -3.24
N PHE A 170 16.20 9.34 -2.88
CA PHE A 170 15.27 10.07 -3.74
C PHE A 170 15.16 11.53 -3.26
N ASP A 171 14.65 12.40 -4.13
CA ASP A 171 14.33 13.78 -3.77
C ASP A 171 12.86 13.85 -3.32
N PRO A 172 12.57 14.21 -2.05
CA PRO A 172 11.20 14.24 -1.53
C PRO A 172 10.31 15.29 -2.18
N ASP A 173 10.88 16.29 -2.85
CA ASP A 173 10.16 17.36 -3.53
C ASP A 173 9.96 17.12 -5.03
N LEU A 174 10.58 16.07 -5.57
CA LEU A 174 10.34 15.66 -6.95
C LEU A 174 9.25 14.59 -7.02
N GLU A 175 8.22 14.90 -7.80
CA GLU A 175 7.10 14.01 -7.98
C GLU A 175 7.26 13.11 -9.21
N CYS A 176 7.01 11.82 -9.03
CA CYS A 176 6.70 10.94 -10.13
C CYS A 176 5.26 10.43 -9.98
N LEU A 177 4.40 10.83 -10.91
CA LEU A 177 2.98 10.59 -10.81
C LEU A 177 2.59 9.34 -11.59
N TYR A 178 1.84 8.48 -10.92
CA TYR A 178 1.24 7.30 -11.50
C TYR A 178 -0.20 7.59 -11.97
N ALA A 179 -0.62 6.96 -13.06
CA ALA A 179 -1.99 7.11 -13.57
C ALA A 179 -2.99 6.47 -12.60
N ASP A 180 -3.76 7.32 -11.91
CA ASP A 180 -4.79 6.92 -10.96
C ASP A 180 -5.99 6.26 -11.68
N ARG A 181 -6.72 5.43 -10.93
CA ARG A 181 -7.91 4.75 -11.38
C ARG A 181 -9.13 5.29 -10.66
N LEU A 182 -10.24 5.40 -11.39
CA LEU A 182 -11.52 5.64 -10.77
C LEU A 182 -12.01 4.35 -10.11
N ARG A 183 -12.42 4.45 -8.84
CA ARG A 183 -13.09 3.36 -8.11
C ARG A 183 -14.48 3.78 -7.68
N GLN A 184 -15.44 2.90 -7.87
CA GLN A 184 -16.79 3.04 -7.34
C GLN A 184 -17.25 1.69 -6.82
N ARG A 185 -17.79 1.67 -5.61
CA ARG A 185 -18.45 0.51 -5.04
C ARG A 185 -19.93 0.80 -4.97
N GLU A 186 -20.75 -0.12 -5.47
CA GLU A 186 -22.20 -0.03 -5.34
C GLU A 186 -22.63 -0.47 -3.94
N PRO A 187 -23.73 0.09 -3.41
CA PRO A 187 -24.28 -0.33 -2.13
C PRO A 187 -24.57 -1.84 -2.11
N GLY A 188 -24.12 -2.52 -1.06
CA GLY A 188 -24.30 -3.95 -0.89
C GLY A 188 -23.27 -4.84 -1.60
N ASP A 189 -22.41 -4.29 -2.46
CA ASP A 189 -21.31 -5.04 -3.05
C ASP A 189 -20.28 -5.41 -1.97
N LYS A 190 -19.94 -6.69 -1.93
CA LYS A 190 -18.86 -7.20 -1.08
C LYS A 190 -17.50 -6.77 -1.63
N THR A 191 -16.50 -6.74 -0.75
CA THR A 191 -15.11 -6.70 -1.20
C THR A 191 -14.85 -7.92 -2.06
N LEU A 192 -14.06 -7.79 -3.12
CA LEU A 192 -13.72 -8.86 -4.07
C LEU A 192 -12.84 -9.97 -3.46
N GLY A 193 -12.99 -10.25 -2.17
CA GLY A 193 -12.23 -11.30 -1.50
C GLY A 193 -10.75 -10.97 -1.32
N LEU A 194 -10.35 -9.72 -1.51
CA LEU A 194 -9.00 -9.30 -1.17
C LEU A 194 -8.84 -9.38 0.34
N SER A 195 -8.08 -10.35 0.78
CA SER A 195 -7.63 -10.46 2.16
C SER A 195 -6.75 -9.28 2.56
N PRO A 196 -6.54 -9.01 3.84
CA PRO A 196 -5.54 -8.06 4.28
C PRO A 196 -4.20 -8.36 3.61
N HIS A 197 -3.62 -7.36 2.95
CA HIS A 197 -2.37 -7.50 2.21
C HIS A 197 -1.58 -6.19 2.26
N VAL A 198 -0.32 -6.26 1.89
CA VAL A 198 0.53 -5.10 1.63
C VAL A 198 0.82 -5.07 0.14
N ASP A 199 0.42 -4.00 -0.55
CA ASP A 199 0.82 -3.78 -1.94
C ASP A 199 2.34 -3.58 -2.01
N GLY A 200 2.98 -4.25 -2.93
CA GLY A 200 4.40 -4.04 -3.12
C GLY A 200 5.23 -5.32 -3.30
N GLY A 201 4.77 -6.22 -4.12
CA GLY A 201 5.50 -7.43 -4.52
C GLY A 201 5.27 -8.61 -3.59
N SER A 202 5.90 -9.70 -3.92
CA SER A 202 5.64 -11.00 -3.33
C SER A 202 6.95 -11.72 -3.01
N VAL A 203 7.20 -12.82 -3.68
CA VAL A 203 8.41 -13.65 -3.49
C VAL A 203 9.71 -12.90 -3.76
N GLU A 204 9.68 -11.83 -4.54
CA GLU A 204 10.82 -10.94 -4.78
C GLU A 204 11.43 -10.41 -3.48
N ARG A 205 10.63 -10.23 -2.43
CA ARG A 205 11.10 -9.79 -1.11
C ARG A 205 12.18 -10.70 -0.53
N TRP A 206 12.17 -11.97 -0.92
CA TRP A 206 13.15 -12.96 -0.48
C TRP A 206 14.25 -13.23 -1.49
N ILE A 207 13.96 -13.12 -2.78
CA ILE A 207 14.84 -13.54 -3.86
C ILE A 207 15.73 -12.40 -4.34
N ASP A 208 15.16 -11.21 -4.55
CA ASP A 208 15.89 -10.07 -5.07
C ASP A 208 16.90 -9.52 -4.03
N PRO A 209 18.17 -9.34 -4.41
CA PRO A 209 19.20 -8.78 -3.52
C PRO A 209 18.86 -7.37 -3.01
N GLY A 210 18.20 -6.54 -3.81
CA GLY A 210 17.74 -5.21 -3.41
C GLY A 210 16.76 -5.29 -2.25
N TYR A 211 15.72 -6.13 -2.38
CA TYR A 211 14.74 -6.34 -1.30
C TYR A 211 15.36 -6.99 -0.07
N ARG A 212 16.31 -7.92 -0.20
CA ARG A 212 17.05 -8.46 0.94
C ARG A 212 17.76 -7.37 1.73
N ASN A 213 18.33 -6.38 1.04
CA ASN A 213 18.95 -5.24 1.69
C ASN A 213 17.92 -4.31 2.34
N VAL A 214 16.76 -4.09 1.71
CA VAL A 214 15.65 -3.32 2.30
C VAL A 214 15.20 -3.94 3.63
N TYR A 215 15.03 -5.26 3.65
CA TYR A 215 14.57 -6.00 4.83
C TYR A 215 15.71 -6.67 5.62
N ARG A 216 16.97 -6.21 5.48
CA ARG A 216 18.14 -6.79 6.14
C ARG A 216 17.96 -6.96 7.65
N HIS A 217 17.39 -5.97 8.31
CA HIS A 217 17.15 -6.02 9.76
C HIS A 217 16.08 -7.04 10.14
N VAL A 218 15.06 -7.20 9.31
CA VAL A 218 14.04 -8.24 9.49
C VAL A 218 14.68 -9.63 9.36
N PHE A 219 15.45 -9.85 8.29
CA PHE A 219 16.05 -11.16 8.01
C PHE A 219 17.22 -11.53 8.93
N CYS A 220 17.83 -10.60 9.63
CA CYS A 220 18.82 -10.94 10.69
C CYS A 220 18.20 -10.97 12.10
N GLY A 221 16.91 -10.69 12.26
CA GLY A 221 16.22 -10.70 13.54
C GLY A 221 16.41 -9.44 14.39
N ASP A 222 17.06 -8.41 13.86
CA ASP A 222 17.26 -7.11 14.52
C ASP A 222 16.05 -6.19 14.29
N ILE A 223 14.96 -6.50 14.96
CA ILE A 223 13.68 -5.79 14.79
C ILE A 223 13.74 -4.36 15.33
N GLY A 224 14.61 -4.09 16.30
CA GLY A 224 14.80 -2.73 16.80
C GLY A 224 15.32 -1.75 15.75
N ALA A 225 16.15 -2.22 14.83
CA ALA A 225 16.69 -1.44 13.72
C ALA A 225 15.79 -1.44 12.46
N TYR A 226 14.74 -2.25 12.41
CA TYR A 226 13.82 -2.27 11.29
C TYR A 226 12.94 -1.02 11.27
N ASP A 227 13.11 -0.20 10.25
CA ASP A 227 12.30 1.00 9.99
C ASP A 227 11.61 0.88 8.62
N PRO A 228 10.26 0.78 8.59
CA PRO A 228 9.50 0.73 7.35
C PRO A 228 9.68 1.97 6.46
N PHE A 229 10.08 3.11 7.05
CA PHE A 229 10.30 4.40 6.37
C PHE A 229 11.76 4.69 6.04
N ASP A 230 12.64 3.69 6.12
CA ASP A 230 14.01 3.78 5.59
C ASP A 230 13.99 3.52 4.08
N ALA A 231 14.38 4.52 3.27
CA ALA A 231 14.44 4.43 1.82
C ALA A 231 15.69 3.72 1.30
N ALA A 232 16.65 3.42 2.17
CA ALA A 232 17.89 2.77 1.78
C ALA A 232 17.62 1.47 1.01
N TYR A 233 18.24 1.34 -0.15
CA TYR A 233 18.13 0.22 -1.10
C TYR A 233 16.79 0.06 -1.82
N ARG A 234 15.75 0.84 -1.50
CA ARG A 234 14.42 0.68 -2.15
C ARG A 234 14.44 1.06 -3.62
N THR A 235 15.28 2.02 -4.00
CA THR A 235 15.44 2.44 -5.40
C THR A 235 16.20 1.42 -6.25
N THR A 236 16.87 0.47 -5.63
CA THR A 236 17.63 -0.61 -6.30
C THR A 236 16.92 -1.96 -6.29
N SER A 237 15.77 -2.07 -5.62
CA SER A 237 14.99 -3.30 -5.64
C SER A 237 14.34 -3.52 -7.01
N GLN A 238 14.22 -4.79 -7.40
CA GLN A 238 13.62 -5.19 -8.67
C GLN A 238 12.39 -6.05 -8.42
N GLU A 239 11.30 -5.69 -9.08
CA GLU A 239 10.08 -6.50 -9.08
C GLU A 239 10.07 -7.42 -10.32
N ILE A 240 9.35 -8.53 -10.23
CA ILE A 240 9.12 -9.41 -11.38
C ILE A 240 8.34 -8.61 -12.43
N PRO A 241 8.80 -8.55 -13.69
CA PRO A 241 8.11 -7.82 -14.74
C PRO A 241 6.67 -8.34 -14.89
N SER A 242 5.70 -7.42 -14.79
CA SER A 242 4.28 -7.70 -14.96
C SER A 242 3.59 -6.49 -15.58
N PRO A 243 2.59 -6.69 -16.47
CA PRO A 243 1.82 -5.58 -17.03
C PRO A 243 1.05 -4.77 -15.97
N ALA A 244 0.83 -5.35 -14.78
CA ALA A 244 0.10 -4.72 -13.68
C ALA A 244 1.02 -4.04 -12.66
N VAL A 245 2.33 -4.18 -12.78
CA VAL A 245 3.30 -3.72 -11.78
C VAL A 245 4.07 -2.51 -12.31
N CYS A 246 4.23 -1.52 -11.45
CA CYS A 246 5.15 -0.41 -11.66
C CYS A 246 6.47 -0.75 -10.94
N SER A 247 7.57 -0.86 -11.68
CA SER A 247 8.90 -1.18 -11.14
C SER A 247 9.57 -0.03 -10.39
N MET A 248 8.86 1.09 -10.22
CA MET A 248 9.37 2.26 -9.54
C MET A 248 9.10 2.17 -8.04
N PHE A 249 10.07 2.62 -7.23
CA PHE A 249 9.85 2.83 -5.81
C PHE A 249 8.71 3.83 -5.58
N ARG A 250 7.72 3.44 -4.77
CA ARG A 250 6.56 4.23 -4.40
C ARG A 250 6.61 4.51 -2.90
N THR A 251 6.65 5.78 -2.55
CA THR A 251 6.67 6.22 -1.15
C THR A 251 5.34 5.99 -0.47
N TYR A 252 4.27 6.42 -1.13
CA TYR A 252 2.89 6.28 -0.65
C TYR A 252 1.93 5.95 -1.78
N GLN A 253 0.86 5.29 -1.43
CA GLN A 253 -0.31 5.11 -2.26
C GLN A 253 -1.47 5.89 -1.62
N GLY A 254 -2.26 6.60 -2.41
CA GLY A 254 -3.34 7.44 -1.91
C GLY A 254 -4.60 7.38 -2.74
N TRP A 255 -5.69 7.82 -2.12
CA TRP A 255 -7.02 7.90 -2.73
C TRP A 255 -7.61 9.27 -2.45
N THR A 256 -8.17 9.89 -3.48
CA THR A 256 -8.99 11.09 -3.33
C THR A 256 -10.45 10.67 -3.26
N ALA A 257 -11.12 10.96 -2.13
CA ALA A 257 -12.54 10.71 -1.97
C ALA A 257 -13.35 11.67 -2.85
N LEU A 258 -14.19 11.15 -3.74
CA LEU A 258 -15.08 11.91 -4.61
C LEU A 258 -16.52 12.00 -4.09
N SER A 259 -16.79 11.38 -2.96
CA SER A 259 -18.07 11.42 -2.25
C SER A 259 -17.82 11.35 -0.76
N ARG A 260 -18.84 11.62 0.05
CA ARG A 260 -18.79 11.35 1.49
C ARG A 260 -18.54 9.85 1.69
N GLN A 261 -17.63 9.54 2.60
CA GLN A 261 -17.24 8.17 2.92
C GLN A 261 -17.10 8.04 4.43
N GLY A 262 -17.77 7.02 4.97
CA GLY A 262 -17.73 6.68 6.38
C GLY A 262 -17.80 5.17 6.60
N PRO A 263 -17.88 4.72 7.84
CA PRO A 263 -18.07 3.30 8.15
C PRO A 263 -19.30 2.73 7.45
N GLY A 264 -19.14 1.64 6.70
CA GLY A 264 -20.21 1.01 5.93
C GLY A 264 -20.40 1.51 4.48
N ASP A 265 -19.75 2.61 4.08
CA ASP A 265 -19.86 3.17 2.72
C ASP A 265 -18.90 2.50 1.71
N GLY A 266 -18.34 1.35 2.04
CA GLY A 266 -17.38 0.65 1.17
C GLY A 266 -16.00 1.31 1.12
N THR A 267 -15.64 2.06 2.15
CA THR A 267 -14.30 2.65 2.30
C THR A 267 -13.21 1.59 2.38
N LEU A 268 -11.99 2.03 2.14
CA LEU A 268 -10.81 1.19 2.33
C LEU A 268 -10.66 0.81 3.81
N ASN A 269 -10.47 -0.47 4.08
CA ASN A 269 -10.13 -0.96 5.41
C ASN A 269 -8.60 -1.06 5.51
N LEU A 270 -8.03 -0.43 6.53
CA LEU A 270 -6.59 -0.43 6.76
C LEU A 270 -6.27 -1.15 8.08
N VAL A 271 -5.16 -1.85 8.11
CA VAL A 271 -4.49 -2.30 9.34
C VAL A 271 -3.39 -1.27 9.63
N PRO A 272 -3.61 -0.32 10.58
CA PRO A 272 -2.71 0.80 10.76
C PRO A 272 -1.49 0.42 11.62
N ILE A 273 -0.66 -0.50 11.11
CA ILE A 273 0.56 -1.00 11.74
C ILE A 273 1.64 -1.10 10.66
N SER A 274 2.52 -0.12 10.56
CA SER A 274 3.51 -0.04 9.49
C SER A 274 4.52 -1.20 9.47
N ARG A 275 4.80 -1.80 10.64
CA ARG A 275 5.74 -2.93 10.76
C ARG A 275 5.14 -4.29 10.39
N ALA A 276 3.84 -4.36 10.08
CA ALA A 276 3.16 -5.61 9.73
C ALA A 276 3.82 -6.33 8.53
N MET A 277 4.45 -5.60 7.60
CA MET A 277 5.18 -6.22 6.49
C MET A 277 6.36 -7.08 7.00
N GLY A 278 7.11 -6.62 8.01
CA GLY A 278 8.18 -7.41 8.62
C GLY A 278 7.66 -8.69 9.26
N TRP A 279 6.53 -8.61 9.96
CA TRP A 279 5.84 -9.75 10.53
C TRP A 279 5.43 -10.78 9.46
N MET A 280 4.83 -10.34 8.37
CA MET A 280 4.42 -11.21 7.25
C MET A 280 5.62 -11.94 6.65
N LEU A 281 6.75 -11.26 6.45
CA LEU A 281 7.98 -11.87 5.93
C LEU A 281 8.53 -12.94 6.87
N LEU A 282 8.57 -12.67 8.17
CA LEU A 282 9.09 -13.64 9.16
C LEU A 282 8.10 -14.76 9.44
N ARG A 283 6.80 -14.50 9.40
CA ARG A 283 5.77 -15.56 9.60
C ARG A 283 5.93 -16.69 8.59
N ALA A 284 6.17 -16.35 7.35
CA ALA A 284 6.36 -17.33 6.28
C ALA A 284 7.66 -18.16 6.44
N LEU A 285 8.60 -17.73 7.27
CA LEU A 285 9.87 -18.41 7.53
C LEU A 285 9.84 -19.30 8.76
N GLN A 286 8.72 -19.34 9.52
CA GLN A 286 8.59 -20.17 10.70
C GLN A 286 8.46 -21.67 10.36
N ASP A 287 8.81 -22.53 11.31
CA ASP A 287 8.91 -23.99 11.09
C ASP A 287 7.58 -24.68 10.81
N ASP A 288 6.46 -24.07 11.21
CA ASP A 288 5.11 -24.59 11.00
C ASP A 288 4.51 -24.23 9.63
N ILE A 289 5.25 -23.45 8.83
CA ILE A 289 4.87 -23.09 7.47
C ILE A 289 5.67 -23.91 6.46
N THR A 290 4.98 -24.55 5.54
CA THR A 290 5.62 -25.35 4.49
C THR A 290 6.58 -24.51 3.65
N ASP A 291 7.63 -25.13 3.17
CA ASP A 291 8.70 -24.42 2.45
C ASP A 291 8.25 -23.84 1.11
N GLU A 292 7.19 -24.37 0.52
CA GLU A 292 6.63 -23.92 -0.74
C GLU A 292 5.67 -22.73 -0.59
N LEU A 293 5.22 -22.43 0.63
CA LEU A 293 4.21 -21.41 0.87
C LEU A 293 4.84 -20.04 1.20
N SER A 294 4.54 -19.04 0.40
CA SER A 294 5.10 -17.71 0.60
C SER A 294 4.34 -16.85 1.63
N LEU A 295 3.06 -17.12 1.90
CA LEU A 295 2.12 -16.28 2.66
C LEU A 295 2.00 -14.82 2.17
N ILE A 296 2.73 -14.45 1.15
CA ILE A 296 2.69 -13.10 0.55
C ILE A 296 1.62 -13.05 -0.55
N HIS A 297 1.15 -14.21 -1.00
CA HIS A 297 0.16 -14.41 -2.06
C HIS A 297 -1.18 -14.94 -1.57
N ILE A 298 -1.57 -14.63 -0.38
CA ILE A 298 -2.88 -15.07 0.12
C ILE A 298 -3.96 -14.07 -0.28
#